data_20175790e2da86d3c1b4b043bcc27d52
#
_entry.id   20175790e2da86d3c1b4b043bcc27d52
#
_cell.length_a   1.000
_cell.length_b   1.000
_cell.length_c   1.000
_cell.angle_alpha   90.00
_cell.angle_beta   90.00
_cell.angle_gamma   90.00
#
_symmetry.space_group_name_H-M   'P 1'
#
loop_
_entity.id
_entity.type
_entity.pdbx_description
1 polymer ?
#
loop_
_entity_poly.entity_id
_entity_poly.type
_entity_poly.pdbx_seq_one_letter_code
_entity_poly.pdbx_strand_id
1 'polypeptide(L)'
;MQPPDIRSLNRIRLPNVNQIGILVPNIPEAMAYYTKLLNIGHWYRSNTVKHEATYQGKPVNTDVDIVLAFQGAVEIELIQVKHEDECVYSDMLKKSGGGIHHLGFTVSGYDKKLDQMKRNGVEVFQSGVITTKGSAITRYAYLDTIKQCGIISELIVTTLKGLRMPHGKLIMEIGCITGDVERLKV
;
A
#
# COMPACT_ATOMS: atom_id res chain seq x y z
N MET A 1 -23.51 8.43 -10.92
CA MET A 1 -22.30 8.16 -11.72
C MET A 1 -22.51 6.88 -12.49
N GLN A 2 -22.21 6.83 -13.78
CA GLN A 2 -22.29 5.58 -14.56
C GLN A 2 -21.17 4.63 -14.12
N PRO A 3 -21.42 3.32 -14.02
CA PRO A 3 -20.38 2.35 -13.71
C PRO A 3 -19.29 2.40 -14.79
N PRO A 4 -18.01 2.15 -14.43
CA PRO A 4 -16.93 2.14 -15.39
C PRO A 4 -17.20 1.13 -16.52
N ASP A 5 -16.91 1.53 -17.76
CA ASP A 5 -17.07 0.63 -18.91
C ASP A 5 -16.02 -0.49 -18.82
N ILE A 6 -16.47 -1.69 -18.46
CA ILE A 6 -15.64 -2.89 -18.32
C ILE A 6 -14.83 -3.17 -19.59
N ARG A 7 -15.38 -2.85 -20.79
CA ARG A 7 -14.68 -3.10 -22.05
C ARG A 7 -13.44 -2.21 -22.22
N SER A 8 -13.49 -0.99 -21.67
CA SER A 8 -12.36 -0.07 -21.70
C SER A 8 -11.27 -0.45 -20.69
N LEU A 9 -11.63 -1.09 -19.56
CA LEU A 9 -10.70 -1.62 -18.57
C LEU A 9 -9.83 -2.78 -19.11
N ASN A 10 -10.30 -3.51 -20.13
CA ASN A 10 -9.52 -4.57 -20.77
C ASN A 10 -8.17 -4.12 -21.35
N ARG A 11 -7.98 -2.82 -21.57
CA ARG A 11 -6.72 -2.22 -22.02
C ARG A 11 -5.76 -1.87 -20.88
N ILE A 12 -6.27 -1.91 -19.63
CA ILE A 12 -5.50 -1.59 -18.42
C ILE A 12 -5.18 -2.90 -17.71
N ARG A 13 -4.17 -3.61 -18.22
CA ARG A 13 -3.73 -4.84 -17.55
C ARG A 13 -2.90 -4.48 -16.32
N LEU A 14 -3.40 -4.80 -15.14
CA LEU A 14 -2.62 -4.80 -13.92
C LEU A 14 -1.75 -6.07 -13.89
N PRO A 15 -0.56 -6.03 -13.25
CA PRO A 15 0.22 -7.23 -12.98
C PRO A 15 -0.50 -8.14 -11.99
N ASN A 16 0.17 -9.23 -11.58
CA ASN A 16 -0.34 -10.05 -10.48
C ASN A 16 -0.40 -9.22 -9.19
N VAL A 17 -1.36 -9.55 -8.34
CA VAL A 17 -1.38 -9.05 -6.95
C VAL A 17 -0.06 -9.45 -6.29
N ASN A 18 0.64 -8.49 -5.73
CA ASN A 18 1.91 -8.72 -5.06
C ASN A 18 1.96 -8.13 -3.64
N GLN A 19 0.87 -7.49 -3.18
CA GLN A 19 0.74 -7.02 -1.80
C GLN A 19 -0.69 -7.22 -1.31
N ILE A 20 -0.83 -7.53 -0.03
CA ILE A 20 -2.09 -7.53 0.72
C ILE A 20 -1.93 -6.58 1.90
N GLY A 21 -2.65 -5.47 1.87
CA GLY A 21 -2.70 -4.51 2.97
C GLY A 21 -3.76 -4.90 3.99
N ILE A 22 -3.37 -4.97 5.25
CA ILE A 22 -4.22 -5.41 6.36
C ILE A 22 -4.17 -4.35 7.44
N LEU A 23 -5.32 -3.79 7.74
CA LEU A 23 -5.49 -2.83 8.82
C LEU A 23 -5.64 -3.58 10.14
N VAL A 24 -4.77 -3.26 11.11
CA VAL A 24 -4.72 -3.94 12.41
C VAL A 24 -4.75 -2.93 13.55
N PRO A 25 -5.39 -3.26 14.69
CA PRO A 25 -5.40 -2.39 15.86
C PRO A 25 -4.05 -2.33 16.57
N ASN A 26 -3.23 -3.37 16.47
CA ASN A 26 -1.95 -3.48 17.16
C ASN A 26 -0.94 -4.26 16.30
N ILE A 27 0.07 -3.57 15.78
CA ILE A 27 1.11 -4.19 14.93
C ILE A 27 1.93 -5.24 15.69
N PRO A 28 2.49 -5.00 16.89
CA PRO A 28 3.25 -6.02 17.62
C PRO A 28 2.50 -7.32 17.83
N GLU A 29 1.23 -7.24 18.21
CA GLU A 29 0.38 -8.41 18.40
C GLU A 29 0.11 -9.14 17.09
N ALA A 30 -0.28 -8.41 16.03
CA ALA A 30 -0.50 -8.97 14.71
C ALA A 30 0.75 -9.65 14.16
N MET A 31 1.93 -9.01 14.26
CA MET A 31 3.21 -9.60 13.86
C MET A 31 3.45 -10.94 14.54
N ALA A 32 3.22 -11.02 15.86
CA ALA A 32 3.43 -12.27 16.62
C ALA A 32 2.51 -13.40 16.12
N TYR A 33 1.23 -13.10 15.83
CA TYR A 33 0.30 -14.06 15.25
C TYR A 33 0.68 -14.49 13.84
N TYR A 34 0.94 -13.54 12.94
CA TYR A 34 1.31 -13.83 11.56
C TYR A 34 2.63 -14.61 11.46
N THR A 35 3.60 -14.28 12.30
CA THR A 35 4.86 -15.03 12.37
C THR A 35 4.60 -16.50 12.71
N LYS A 36 3.77 -16.79 13.71
CA LYS A 36 3.46 -18.15 14.12
C LYS A 36 2.57 -18.88 13.13
N LEU A 37 1.51 -18.23 12.60
CA LEU A 37 0.54 -18.87 11.71
C LEU A 37 1.07 -19.06 10.29
N LEU A 38 1.79 -18.07 9.76
CA LEU A 38 2.25 -18.04 8.38
C LEU A 38 3.74 -18.33 8.24
N ASN A 39 4.43 -18.61 9.34
CA ASN A 39 5.88 -18.88 9.37
C ASN A 39 6.69 -17.73 8.70
N ILE A 40 6.30 -16.48 9.00
CA ILE A 40 6.98 -15.30 8.47
C ILE A 40 8.25 -15.07 9.28
N GLY A 41 9.42 -15.18 8.63
CA GLY A 41 10.71 -15.11 9.32
C GLY A 41 11.25 -13.70 9.56
N HIS A 42 10.80 -12.72 8.78
CA HIS A 42 11.35 -11.35 8.83
C HIS A 42 10.26 -10.31 8.59
N TRP A 43 10.26 -9.28 9.44
CA TRP A 43 9.45 -8.09 9.29
C TRP A 43 10.34 -6.88 9.06
N TYR A 44 9.82 -5.92 8.31
CA TYR A 44 10.51 -4.68 7.96
C TYR A 44 9.60 -3.51 8.27
N ARG A 45 10.14 -2.45 8.88
CA ARG A 45 9.43 -1.18 9.08
C ARG A 45 10.00 -0.14 8.13
N SER A 46 9.14 0.61 7.48
CA SER A 46 9.55 1.75 6.65
C SER A 46 10.12 2.88 7.53
N ASN A 47 11.31 3.36 7.21
CA ASN A 47 11.91 4.54 7.82
C ASN A 47 11.40 5.80 7.13
N THR A 48 10.10 6.03 7.21
CA THR A 48 9.41 7.16 6.59
C THR A 48 9.86 8.48 7.25
N VAL A 49 10.33 9.43 6.44
CA VAL A 49 10.69 10.79 6.88
C VAL A 49 9.69 11.83 6.40
N LYS A 50 8.93 11.52 5.33
CA LYS A 50 7.89 12.39 4.81
C LYS A 50 6.76 11.55 4.21
N HIS A 51 5.52 11.90 4.53
CA HIS A 51 4.32 11.31 3.93
C HIS A 51 3.37 12.44 3.54
N GLU A 52 3.17 12.63 2.25
CA GLU A 52 2.22 13.59 1.70
C GLU A 52 1.07 12.81 1.10
N ALA A 53 -0.14 13.06 1.57
CA ALA A 53 -1.32 12.35 1.12
C ALA A 53 -2.48 13.29 0.81
N THR A 54 -3.36 12.85 -0.09
CA THR A 54 -4.65 13.48 -0.37
C THR A 54 -5.75 12.43 -0.25
N TYR A 55 -6.80 12.74 0.48
CA TYR A 55 -8.00 11.94 0.62
C TYR A 55 -9.18 12.70 0.01
N GLN A 56 -9.89 12.08 -0.94
CA GLN A 56 -10.98 12.71 -1.69
C GLN A 56 -10.61 14.09 -2.25
N GLY A 57 -9.38 14.22 -2.76
CA GLY A 57 -8.87 15.45 -3.35
C GLY A 57 -8.41 16.53 -2.38
N LYS A 58 -8.48 16.31 -1.07
CA LYS A 58 -8.03 17.25 -0.03
C LYS A 58 -6.75 16.73 0.64
N PRO A 59 -5.78 17.58 0.96
CA PRO A 59 -4.63 17.19 1.77
C PRO A 59 -5.09 16.56 3.09
N VAL A 60 -4.45 15.47 3.47
CA VAL A 60 -4.72 14.76 4.72
C VAL A 60 -3.42 14.41 5.42
N ASN A 61 -3.41 14.53 6.74
CA ASN A 61 -2.34 13.99 7.55
C ASN A 61 -2.65 12.52 7.84
N THR A 62 -1.86 11.60 7.28
CA THR A 62 -2.01 10.16 7.50
C THR A 62 -0.86 9.70 8.38
N ASP A 63 -1.08 9.67 9.70
CA ASP A 63 -0.11 9.13 10.65
C ASP A 63 -0.38 7.64 10.86
N VAL A 64 0.37 6.81 10.15
CA VAL A 64 0.28 5.36 10.19
C VAL A 64 1.63 4.73 10.48
N ASP A 65 1.62 3.63 11.22
CA ASP A 65 2.76 2.72 11.29
C ASP A 65 2.55 1.59 10.28
N ILE A 66 3.59 1.28 9.52
CA ILE A 66 3.55 0.28 8.45
C ILE A 66 4.70 -0.70 8.65
N VAL A 67 4.36 -1.98 8.70
CA VAL A 67 5.34 -3.06 8.68
C VAL A 67 5.04 -4.05 7.57
N LEU A 68 6.09 -4.56 6.96
CA LEU A 68 6.07 -5.36 5.76
C LEU A 68 6.73 -6.71 6.02
N ALA A 69 6.17 -7.76 5.43
CA ALA A 69 6.79 -9.08 5.40
C ALA A 69 6.47 -9.79 4.09
N PHE A 70 7.16 -10.90 3.81
CA PHE A 70 6.91 -11.67 2.61
C PHE A 70 6.53 -13.11 2.94
N GLN A 71 5.46 -13.56 2.30
CA GLN A 71 5.10 -14.96 2.21
C GLN A 71 5.17 -15.39 0.73
N GLY A 72 6.25 -16.07 0.38
CA GLY A 72 6.54 -16.33 -1.03
C GLY A 72 6.80 -15.03 -1.80
N ALA A 73 6.03 -14.80 -2.87
CA ALA A 73 6.10 -13.60 -3.69
C ALA A 73 5.14 -12.48 -3.25
N VAL A 74 4.29 -12.74 -2.26
CA VAL A 74 3.29 -11.79 -1.78
C VAL A 74 3.82 -11.06 -0.56
N GLU A 75 3.76 -9.74 -0.59
CA GLU A 75 4.03 -8.86 0.54
C GLU A 75 2.78 -8.77 1.42
N ILE A 76 2.96 -8.99 2.71
CA ILE A 76 1.95 -8.72 3.73
C ILE A 76 2.29 -7.38 4.36
N GLU A 77 1.42 -6.42 4.22
CA GLU A 77 1.53 -5.10 4.82
C GLU A 77 0.56 -4.99 5.99
N LEU A 78 1.07 -4.78 7.20
CA LEU A 78 0.26 -4.45 8.36
C LEU A 78 0.29 -2.94 8.57
N ILE A 79 -0.90 -2.35 8.69
CA ILE A 79 -1.11 -0.91 8.83
C ILE A 79 -1.80 -0.67 10.17
N GLN A 80 -1.21 0.18 11.01
CA GLN A 80 -1.82 0.67 12.24
C GLN A 80 -1.97 2.18 12.17
N VAL A 81 -3.20 2.67 12.31
CA VAL A 81 -3.49 4.12 12.38
C VAL A 81 -3.15 4.63 13.77
N LYS A 82 -2.42 5.73 13.87
CA LYS A 82 -2.00 6.35 15.13
C LYS A 82 -2.94 7.46 15.59
N HIS A 83 -3.61 8.14 14.67
CA HIS A 83 -4.55 9.22 14.95
C HIS A 83 -5.85 9.04 14.17
N GLU A 84 -6.96 9.54 14.72
CA GLU A 84 -8.32 9.38 14.16
C GLU A 84 -8.67 10.39 13.05
N ASP A 85 -7.70 10.86 12.28
CA ASP A 85 -7.99 11.75 11.16
C ASP A 85 -8.83 11.03 10.08
N GLU A 86 -9.73 11.77 9.43
CA GLU A 86 -10.50 11.23 8.31
C GLU A 86 -9.58 10.85 7.16
N CYS A 87 -9.45 9.56 6.90
CA CYS A 87 -8.67 9.00 5.81
C CYS A 87 -9.29 7.66 5.38
N VAL A 88 -8.74 7.06 4.34
CA VAL A 88 -9.24 5.78 3.81
C VAL A 88 -9.29 4.66 4.86
N TYR A 89 -8.43 4.70 5.87
CA TYR A 89 -8.35 3.68 6.92
C TYR A 89 -9.39 3.86 8.02
N SER A 90 -9.71 5.11 8.37
CA SER A 90 -10.60 5.42 9.51
C SER A 90 -12.02 4.87 9.32
N ASP A 91 -12.53 4.89 8.09
CA ASP A 91 -13.84 4.32 7.77
C ASP A 91 -13.90 2.82 8.03
N MET A 92 -12.84 2.11 7.67
CA MET A 92 -12.77 0.66 7.87
C MET A 92 -12.63 0.32 9.35
N LEU A 93 -11.79 1.05 10.09
CA LEU A 93 -11.65 0.87 11.55
C LEU A 93 -12.97 1.05 12.26
N LYS A 94 -13.73 2.10 11.95
CA LYS A 94 -15.04 2.38 12.54
C LYS A 94 -16.07 1.28 12.23
N LYS A 95 -16.01 0.69 11.03
CA LYS A 95 -17.00 -0.31 10.57
C LYS A 95 -16.68 -1.73 11.05
N SER A 96 -15.42 -2.14 11.04
CA SER A 96 -15.03 -3.55 11.25
C SER A 96 -13.89 -3.75 12.25
N GLY A 97 -13.32 -2.70 12.80
CA GLY A 97 -12.16 -2.80 13.70
C GLY A 97 -10.86 -3.21 13.00
N GLY A 98 -10.86 -3.32 11.67
CA GLY A 98 -9.72 -3.73 10.84
C GLY A 98 -10.06 -4.85 9.86
N GLY A 99 -9.03 -5.46 9.26
CA GLY A 99 -9.13 -6.53 8.27
C GLY A 99 -8.41 -6.22 6.97
N ILE A 100 -8.65 -7.01 5.92
CA ILE A 100 -8.04 -6.78 4.60
C ILE A 100 -8.55 -5.46 4.04
N HIS A 101 -7.62 -4.53 3.82
CA HIS A 101 -7.92 -3.17 3.35
C HIS A 101 -7.82 -3.07 1.82
N HIS A 102 -6.73 -3.58 1.25
CA HIS A 102 -6.50 -3.47 -0.20
C HIS A 102 -5.70 -4.64 -0.77
N LEU A 103 -5.78 -4.78 -2.09
CA LEU A 103 -4.84 -5.56 -2.89
C LEU A 103 -3.93 -4.60 -3.64
N GLY A 104 -2.61 -4.77 -3.46
CA GLY A 104 -1.59 -3.93 -4.06
C GLY A 104 -1.01 -4.50 -5.35
N PHE A 105 -0.73 -3.59 -6.29
CA PHE A 105 -0.17 -3.87 -7.60
C PHE A 105 1.03 -2.95 -7.86
N THR A 106 2.24 -3.49 -7.77
CA THR A 106 3.45 -2.75 -8.15
C THR A 106 3.53 -2.63 -9.67
N VAL A 107 3.33 -1.42 -10.18
CA VAL A 107 3.15 -1.19 -11.62
C VAL A 107 4.34 -0.49 -12.27
N SER A 108 4.55 -0.76 -13.56
CA SER A 108 5.31 0.10 -14.45
C SER A 108 4.37 1.13 -15.11
N GLY A 109 4.88 2.35 -15.37
CA GLY A 109 4.07 3.41 -15.97
C GLY A 109 2.92 3.86 -15.09
N TYR A 110 3.20 4.09 -13.81
CA TYR A 110 2.24 4.46 -12.77
C TYR A 110 1.29 5.58 -13.22
N ASP A 111 1.82 6.72 -13.69
CA ASP A 111 1.00 7.86 -14.10
C ASP A 111 0.04 7.51 -15.25
N LYS A 112 0.55 6.81 -16.27
CA LYS A 112 -0.27 6.36 -17.39
C LYS A 112 -1.40 5.44 -16.93
N LYS A 113 -1.13 4.50 -16.04
CA LYS A 113 -2.14 3.58 -15.51
C LYS A 113 -3.18 4.31 -14.66
N LEU A 114 -2.72 5.18 -13.78
CA LEU A 114 -3.61 5.99 -12.94
C LEU A 114 -4.53 6.87 -13.78
N ASP A 115 -4.00 7.54 -14.81
CA ASP A 115 -4.78 8.35 -15.75
C ASP A 115 -5.78 7.50 -16.54
N GLN A 116 -5.37 6.31 -16.97
CA GLN A 116 -6.29 5.37 -17.64
C GLN A 116 -7.43 4.96 -16.71
N MET A 117 -7.15 4.63 -15.42
CA MET A 117 -8.20 4.31 -14.45
C MET A 117 -9.18 5.46 -14.28
N LYS A 118 -8.69 6.68 -14.07
CA LYS A 118 -9.52 7.88 -13.92
C LYS A 118 -10.40 8.15 -15.16
N ARG A 119 -9.83 8.06 -16.37
CA ARG A 119 -10.61 8.23 -17.63
C ARG A 119 -11.70 7.18 -17.81
N ASN A 120 -11.56 6.03 -17.19
CA ASN A 120 -12.56 4.95 -17.22
C ASN A 120 -13.51 4.98 -16.02
N GLY A 121 -13.57 6.10 -15.28
CA GLY A 121 -14.52 6.31 -14.19
C GLY A 121 -14.16 5.63 -12.87
N VAL A 122 -12.91 5.17 -12.73
CA VAL A 122 -12.41 4.66 -11.43
C VAL A 122 -11.93 5.83 -10.59
N GLU A 123 -12.56 6.08 -9.47
CA GLU A 123 -12.21 7.15 -8.54
C GLU A 123 -10.98 6.78 -7.71
N VAL A 124 -10.29 7.82 -7.23
CA VAL A 124 -9.17 7.67 -6.29
C VAL A 124 -9.63 8.12 -4.93
N PHE A 125 -9.69 7.20 -3.97
CA PHE A 125 -10.02 7.55 -2.59
C PHE A 125 -8.90 8.34 -1.93
N GLN A 126 -7.70 7.80 -1.99
CA GLN A 126 -6.51 8.40 -1.41
C GLN A 126 -5.32 8.15 -2.33
N SER A 127 -4.43 9.11 -2.41
CA SER A 127 -3.13 8.93 -3.03
C SER A 127 -2.06 9.64 -2.23
N GLY A 128 -0.81 9.21 -2.36
CA GLY A 128 0.27 9.85 -1.62
C GLY A 128 1.65 9.50 -2.13
N VAL A 129 2.60 10.18 -1.48
CA VAL A 129 4.03 10.02 -1.70
C VAL A 129 4.70 9.82 -0.35
N ILE A 130 5.38 8.71 -0.20
CA ILE A 130 6.19 8.37 0.97
C ILE A 130 7.65 8.50 0.59
N THR A 131 8.41 9.28 1.36
CA THR A 131 9.87 9.39 1.24
C THR A 131 10.50 8.78 2.47
N THR A 132 11.49 7.92 2.28
CA THR A 132 12.22 7.25 3.35
C THR A 132 13.59 7.88 3.58
N LYS A 133 14.22 7.54 4.70
CA LYS A 133 15.52 8.07 5.11
C LYS A 133 16.63 7.78 4.09
N GLY A 134 16.61 6.63 3.42
CA GLY A 134 17.55 6.26 2.36
C GLY A 134 17.22 6.86 0.99
N SER A 135 16.21 7.75 0.92
CA SER A 135 15.76 8.47 -0.29
C SER A 135 14.97 7.62 -1.29
N ALA A 136 14.44 6.47 -0.88
CA ALA A 136 13.43 5.80 -1.69
C ALA A 136 12.13 6.60 -1.65
N ILE A 137 11.45 6.66 -2.79
CA ILE A 137 10.18 7.36 -2.97
C ILE A 137 9.15 6.35 -3.44
N THR A 138 8.12 6.13 -2.64
CA THR A 138 6.96 5.31 -2.98
C THR A 138 5.77 6.20 -3.26
N ARG A 139 5.17 6.03 -4.44
CA ARG A 139 3.90 6.66 -4.82
C ARG A 139 2.83 5.60 -4.82
N TYR A 140 1.69 5.90 -4.23
CA TYR A 140 0.55 5.01 -4.18
C TYR A 140 -0.76 5.71 -4.51
N ALA A 141 -1.75 4.92 -4.94
CA ALA A 141 -3.12 5.38 -5.14
C ALA A 141 -4.10 4.25 -4.82
N TYR A 142 -5.00 4.49 -3.86
CA TYR A 142 -6.14 3.63 -3.55
C TYR A 142 -7.30 3.98 -4.48
N LEU A 143 -7.73 2.99 -5.25
CA LEU A 143 -8.78 3.10 -6.25
C LEU A 143 -10.10 2.57 -5.68
N ASP A 144 -11.22 3.29 -5.92
CA ASP A 144 -12.55 2.78 -5.60
C ASP A 144 -12.95 1.66 -6.56
N THR A 145 -12.60 0.46 -6.14
CA THR A 145 -13.01 -0.78 -6.81
C THR A 145 -13.94 -1.63 -5.94
N ILE A 146 -14.42 -1.07 -4.81
CA ILE A 146 -15.22 -1.83 -3.82
C ILE A 146 -16.50 -2.37 -4.45
N LYS A 147 -17.24 -1.53 -5.19
CA LYS A 147 -18.51 -1.94 -5.80
C LYS A 147 -18.34 -3.04 -6.84
N GLN A 148 -17.21 -3.05 -7.55
CA GLN A 148 -16.95 -3.97 -8.66
C GLN A 148 -16.22 -5.23 -8.21
N CYS A 149 -15.28 -5.11 -7.26
CA CYS A 149 -14.36 -6.17 -6.87
C CYS A 149 -14.48 -6.55 -5.40
N GLY A 150 -15.29 -5.84 -4.61
CA GLY A 150 -15.44 -6.08 -3.16
C GLY A 150 -14.26 -5.60 -2.32
N ILE A 151 -13.24 -4.99 -2.93
CA ILE A 151 -12.02 -4.55 -2.24
C ILE A 151 -11.39 -3.34 -2.93
N ILE A 152 -10.62 -2.57 -2.19
CA ILE A 152 -9.78 -1.48 -2.73
C ILE A 152 -8.62 -2.08 -3.52
N SER A 153 -8.36 -1.53 -4.71
CA SER A 153 -7.14 -1.83 -5.47
C SER A 153 -6.13 -0.70 -5.29
N GLU A 154 -4.87 -1.04 -5.04
CA GLU A 154 -3.81 -0.05 -4.91
C GLU A 154 -2.81 -0.15 -6.05
N LEU A 155 -2.49 0.99 -6.68
CA LEU A 155 -1.35 1.11 -7.57
C LEU A 155 -0.14 1.60 -6.79
N ILE A 156 1.00 0.92 -6.95
CA ILE A 156 2.24 1.22 -6.24
C ILE A 156 3.39 1.35 -7.23
N VAL A 157 4.26 2.32 -7.00
CA VAL A 157 5.59 2.39 -7.62
C VAL A 157 6.60 2.93 -6.62
N THR A 158 7.69 2.22 -6.45
CA THR A 158 8.83 2.67 -5.64
C THR A 158 10.01 2.98 -6.55
N THR A 159 10.66 4.11 -6.30
CA THR A 159 11.88 4.53 -6.99
C THR A 159 12.98 4.85 -5.99
N LEU A 160 14.22 4.57 -6.36
CA LEU A 160 15.42 5.01 -5.64
C LEU A 160 16.30 5.76 -6.62
N LYS A 161 16.61 7.02 -6.33
CA LYS A 161 17.36 7.91 -7.24
C LYS A 161 16.81 7.94 -8.67
N GLY A 162 15.47 7.93 -8.80
CA GLY A 162 14.75 7.94 -10.08
C GLY A 162 14.65 6.59 -10.80
N LEU A 163 15.34 5.54 -10.34
CA LEU A 163 15.24 4.20 -10.90
C LEU A 163 14.11 3.43 -10.20
N ARG A 164 13.23 2.80 -10.99
CA ARG A 164 12.16 1.96 -10.46
C ARG A 164 12.74 0.72 -9.77
N MET A 165 12.33 0.52 -8.54
CA MET A 165 12.72 -0.65 -7.77
C MET A 165 11.75 -1.82 -8.07
N PRO A 166 12.26 -3.04 -8.26
CA PRO A 166 11.40 -4.21 -8.31
C PRO A 166 10.77 -4.49 -6.94
N HIS A 167 9.65 -5.19 -6.95
CA HIS A 167 9.03 -5.67 -5.73
C HIS A 167 9.68 -6.98 -5.27
N GLY A 168 9.93 -7.13 -3.98
CA GLY A 168 10.41 -8.38 -3.43
C GLY A 168 11.31 -8.25 -2.21
N LYS A 169 11.48 -9.36 -1.50
CA LYS A 169 12.25 -9.45 -0.26
C LYS A 169 13.69 -8.92 -0.39
N LEU A 170 14.35 -9.19 -1.53
CA LEU A 170 15.72 -8.71 -1.76
C LEU A 170 15.82 -7.18 -1.69
N ILE A 171 14.78 -6.48 -2.15
CA ILE A 171 14.75 -5.01 -2.12
C ILE A 171 14.62 -4.50 -0.68
N MET A 172 13.90 -5.21 0.20
CA MET A 172 13.88 -4.88 1.63
C MET A 172 15.25 -5.07 2.28
N GLU A 173 15.99 -6.10 1.92
CA GLU A 173 17.36 -6.30 2.41
C GLU A 173 18.30 -5.16 1.95
N ILE A 174 18.18 -4.74 0.69
CA ILE A 174 18.90 -3.55 0.18
C ILE A 174 18.44 -2.30 0.95
N GLY A 175 17.14 -2.15 1.18
CA GLY A 175 16.56 -1.06 1.96
C GLY A 175 17.09 -0.98 3.40
N CYS A 176 17.41 -2.10 4.02
CA CYS A 176 18.10 -2.12 5.32
C CYS A 176 19.51 -1.52 5.24
N ILE A 177 20.21 -1.75 4.13
CA ILE A 177 21.58 -1.22 3.92
C ILE A 177 21.52 0.29 3.61
N THR A 178 20.55 0.73 2.82
CA THR A 178 20.38 2.15 2.46
C THR A 178 19.73 2.98 3.57
N GLY A 179 19.13 2.33 4.56
CA GLY A 179 18.39 2.97 5.66
C GLY A 179 16.94 3.31 5.30
N ASP A 180 16.42 2.80 4.18
CA ASP A 180 15.03 3.00 3.78
C ASP A 180 14.05 2.20 4.65
N VAL A 181 14.48 1.06 5.15
CA VAL A 181 13.74 0.21 6.08
C VAL A 181 14.64 -0.29 7.21
N GLU A 182 14.03 -0.72 8.30
CA GLU A 182 14.69 -1.45 9.38
C GLU A 182 14.10 -2.86 9.51
N ARG A 183 14.95 -3.83 9.84
CA ARG A 183 14.49 -5.18 10.15
C ARG A 183 14.05 -5.25 11.60
N LEU A 184 12.85 -5.76 11.82
CA LEU A 184 12.30 -5.97 13.16
C LEU A 184 12.59 -7.38 13.66
N LYS A 185 12.78 -7.50 14.97
CA LYS A 185 12.82 -8.79 15.68
C LYS A 185 11.43 -9.06 16.26
N VAL A 186 10.92 -10.27 16.10
CA VAL A 186 9.66 -10.77 16.69
C VAL A 186 9.98 -11.79 17.75
#